data_33bb0b6275801fb1cecd4e9bca73e81d
#
_entry.id   33bb0b6275801fb1cecd4e9bca73e81d
#
_cell.length_a   1.000
_cell.length_b   1.000
_cell.length_c   1.000
_cell.angle_alpha   90.00
_cell.angle_beta   90.00
_cell.angle_gamma   90.00
#
_symmetry.space_group_name_H-M   'P 1'
#
loop_
_entity.id
_entity.type
_entity.pdbx_description
1 polymer ?
#
loop_
_entity_poly.entity_id
_entity_poly.type
_entity_poly.pdbx_seq_one_letter_code
_entity_poly.pdbx_strand_id
1 'polypeptide(L)'
;MSRFFIGILCFCFVGQMGYAQFEKYFWEKTLRFDFYHCGDNRTESYYFDELIEEPYWAGSKVALVDTTGYGNQMFKIVDIATDEVIYSRSYCTLFNEWQTTDEAGRTHKCMPEGVIFPYPKNDVRLELYARNRQGCFEKKFEHVIDVKDCFIKKFTPRYETFEVMYNGAPTNKVDIVLLPEGYATNEKEKFRQACEGFVREFFSYSPFKEKALQFNVRAVWVPSAESGVTMPGEQVWRQTALKASFYTFGAERYQMIEDFQGVRDVAAHVPYEYIYILSNTQKYGGGGIFNFYGISAANHPTRTGKIYVHEFGHVLLGLGDEYGENAPYSDMYPEGVEPWEENLTTLTDFGRKVIWNGLLDSATPIPTPLNEKKLDKVGVYEGGGYAAKGVYRPWQNCLMNNLHKTDCFCPVCTDAIVRYVDWLCR
;
A
#
# COMPACT_ATOMS: atom_id res chain seq x y z
N MET A 1 3.38 39.80 -15.90
CA MET A 1 3.77 38.67 -16.78
C MET A 1 5.08 37.96 -16.39
N SER A 2 5.77 38.33 -15.33
CA SER A 2 7.12 37.81 -15.00
C SER A 2 7.15 36.65 -13.96
N ARG A 3 6.05 36.33 -13.28
CA ARG A 3 6.03 35.26 -12.25
C ARG A 3 5.62 33.87 -12.77
N PHE A 4 5.03 33.77 -13.95
CA PHE A 4 4.61 32.49 -14.55
C PHE A 4 5.76 31.74 -15.26
N PHE A 5 6.80 32.45 -15.71
CA PHE A 5 7.94 31.80 -16.39
C PHE A 5 8.93 31.11 -15.45
N ILE A 6 9.04 31.58 -14.19
CA ILE A 6 9.99 31.00 -13.22
C ILE A 6 9.50 29.65 -12.71
N GLY A 7 8.17 29.45 -12.56
CA GLY A 7 7.60 28.18 -12.10
C GLY A 7 7.78 27.01 -13.09
N ILE A 8 7.64 27.30 -14.39
CA ILE A 8 7.80 26.27 -15.45
C ILE A 8 9.26 25.85 -15.61
N LEU A 9 10.21 26.79 -15.49
CA LEU A 9 11.65 26.45 -15.54
C LEU A 9 12.11 25.60 -14.33
N CYS A 10 11.59 25.85 -13.12
CA CYS A 10 11.92 25.05 -11.95
C CYS A 10 11.41 23.61 -12.06
N PHE A 11 10.19 23.40 -12.58
CA PHE A 11 9.64 22.05 -12.76
C PHE A 11 10.40 21.23 -13.79
N CYS A 12 10.79 21.83 -14.93
CA CYS A 12 11.61 21.16 -15.94
C CYS A 12 13.02 20.83 -15.41
N PHE A 13 13.61 21.69 -14.56
CA PHE A 13 14.95 21.49 -14.02
C PHE A 13 15.00 20.37 -12.97
N VAL A 14 14.00 20.26 -12.11
CA VAL A 14 13.89 19.18 -11.10
C VAL A 14 13.67 17.83 -11.79
N GLY A 15 12.81 17.77 -12.80
CA GLY A 15 12.60 16.55 -13.58
C GLY A 15 13.84 16.06 -14.31
N GLN A 16 14.63 16.97 -14.90
CA GLN A 16 15.89 16.62 -15.58
C GLN A 16 16.98 16.15 -14.59
N MET A 17 17.07 16.76 -13.41
CA MET A 17 18.03 16.32 -12.37
C MET A 17 17.67 14.92 -11.83
N GLY A 18 16.40 14.61 -11.57
CA GLY A 18 15.97 13.30 -11.11
C GLY A 18 16.22 12.20 -12.14
N TYR A 19 15.94 12.47 -13.41
CA TYR A 19 16.20 11.52 -14.50
C TYR A 19 17.70 11.22 -14.66
N ALA A 20 18.54 12.26 -14.59
CA ALA A 20 19.99 12.11 -14.63
C ALA A 20 20.52 11.30 -13.42
N GLN A 21 19.86 11.40 -12.27
CA GLN A 21 20.20 10.64 -11.07
C GLN A 21 19.83 9.15 -11.23
N PHE A 22 18.67 8.83 -11.80
CA PHE A 22 18.30 7.45 -12.11
C PHE A 22 19.33 6.81 -13.05
N GLU A 23 19.62 7.46 -14.20
CA GLU A 23 20.58 6.96 -15.19
C GLU A 23 22.00 6.79 -14.62
N LYS A 24 22.38 7.58 -13.63
CA LYS A 24 23.68 7.45 -12.94
C LYS A 24 23.77 6.16 -12.13
N TYR A 25 22.72 5.82 -11.38
CA TYR A 25 22.78 4.79 -10.34
C TYR A 25 22.10 3.48 -10.70
N PHE A 26 21.14 3.46 -11.65
CA PHE A 26 20.25 2.33 -11.85
C PHE A 26 20.14 1.87 -13.31
N TRP A 27 19.75 0.59 -13.47
CA TRP A 27 19.26 0.00 -14.70
C TRP A 27 17.73 -0.01 -14.72
N GLU A 28 17.11 -0.07 -15.92
CA GLU A 28 15.65 -0.17 -16.09
C GLU A 28 15.11 -1.59 -15.83
N LYS A 29 15.49 -2.16 -14.73
CA LYS A 29 15.03 -3.45 -14.22
C LYS A 29 14.99 -3.39 -12.70
N THR A 30 14.36 -4.36 -12.05
CA THR A 30 14.18 -4.41 -10.60
C THR A 30 15.18 -5.34 -9.95
N LEU A 31 15.68 -4.98 -8.79
CA LEU A 31 16.27 -5.90 -7.83
C LEU A 31 15.29 -6.06 -6.66
N ARG A 32 14.86 -7.31 -6.41
CA ARG A 32 14.05 -7.68 -5.26
C ARG A 32 14.96 -8.26 -4.19
N PHE A 33 14.79 -7.77 -2.96
CA PHE A 33 15.45 -8.26 -1.76
C PHE A 33 14.41 -8.94 -0.88
N ASP A 34 14.49 -10.27 -0.78
CA ASP A 34 13.62 -11.09 0.03
C ASP A 34 14.25 -11.36 1.41
N PHE A 35 13.42 -11.35 2.44
CA PHE A 35 13.84 -11.56 3.82
C PHE A 35 12.69 -12.12 4.66
N TYR A 36 13.03 -12.63 5.83
CA TYR A 36 12.05 -13.00 6.84
C TYR A 36 11.98 -11.92 7.92
N HIS A 37 10.78 -11.42 8.20
CA HIS A 37 10.47 -10.52 9.30
C HIS A 37 9.97 -11.37 10.47
N CYS A 38 10.73 -11.42 11.56
CA CYS A 38 10.52 -12.34 12.67
C CYS A 38 10.44 -11.60 14.00
N GLY A 39 9.71 -12.13 14.97
CA GLY A 39 9.67 -11.56 16.32
C GLY A 39 8.39 -11.87 17.07
N ASP A 40 8.05 -10.99 18.01
CA ASP A 40 6.87 -11.02 18.86
C ASP A 40 6.30 -9.60 19.02
N ASN A 41 5.41 -9.35 19.99
CA ASN A 41 4.82 -8.03 20.23
C ASN A 41 5.81 -6.97 20.79
N ARG A 42 7.07 -7.30 21.04
CA ARG A 42 8.08 -6.42 21.63
C ARG A 42 9.36 -6.32 20.84
N THR A 43 9.67 -7.37 20.09
CA THR A 43 10.92 -7.51 19.35
C THR A 43 10.65 -7.82 17.89
N GLU A 44 11.53 -7.30 17.03
CA GLU A 44 11.53 -7.62 15.62
C GLU A 44 12.98 -7.83 15.14
N SER A 45 13.14 -8.72 14.18
CA SER A 45 14.43 -9.07 13.56
C SER A 45 14.22 -9.41 12.11
N TYR A 46 15.23 -9.14 11.28
CA TYR A 46 15.17 -9.36 9.84
C TYR A 46 16.28 -10.30 9.44
N TYR A 47 15.97 -11.26 8.61
CA TYR A 47 16.92 -12.26 8.12
C TYR A 47 16.85 -12.31 6.59
N PHE A 48 17.99 -12.02 5.94
CA PHE A 48 18.14 -12.11 4.51
C PHE A 48 17.80 -13.51 4.01
N ASP A 49 17.08 -13.59 2.88
CA ASP A 49 16.76 -14.84 2.18
C ASP A 49 17.46 -14.89 0.83
N GLU A 50 17.04 -14.07 -0.12
CA GLU A 50 17.60 -14.10 -1.47
C GLU A 50 17.47 -12.76 -2.21
N LEU A 51 18.20 -12.65 -3.33
CA LEU A 51 18.10 -11.57 -4.30
C LEU A 51 17.55 -12.10 -5.62
N ILE A 52 16.61 -11.36 -6.22
CA ILE A 52 16.02 -11.72 -7.51
C ILE A 52 16.06 -10.51 -8.45
N GLU A 53 16.69 -10.72 -9.62
CA GLU A 53 16.61 -9.77 -10.73
C GLU A 53 15.28 -9.98 -11.47
N GLU A 54 14.39 -8.98 -11.41
CA GLU A 54 13.13 -8.95 -12.14
C GLU A 54 13.27 -8.10 -13.42
N PRO A 55 12.56 -8.43 -14.52
CA PRO A 55 12.85 -7.88 -15.84
C PRO A 55 12.45 -6.41 -16.03
N TYR A 56 11.54 -5.89 -15.21
CA TYR A 56 10.92 -4.58 -15.43
C TYR A 56 11.10 -3.67 -14.22
N TRP A 57 11.31 -2.37 -14.48
CA TRP A 57 11.11 -1.32 -13.48
C TRP A 57 9.87 -0.51 -13.83
N ALA A 58 8.92 -0.41 -12.91
CA ALA A 58 7.66 0.30 -13.07
C ALA A 58 7.59 1.63 -12.32
N GLY A 59 8.42 1.82 -11.29
CA GLY A 59 8.37 3.03 -10.47
C GLY A 59 8.96 4.26 -11.16
N SER A 60 8.66 5.43 -10.59
CA SER A 60 9.17 6.72 -11.07
C SER A 60 10.70 6.73 -11.15
N LYS A 61 11.23 7.37 -12.20
CA LYS A 61 12.67 7.65 -12.37
C LYS A 61 13.08 9.00 -11.75
N VAL A 62 12.15 9.75 -11.22
CA VAL A 62 12.35 11.11 -10.68
C VAL A 62 12.14 11.11 -9.15
N ALA A 63 11.06 10.55 -8.69
CA ALA A 63 10.73 10.43 -7.26
C ALA A 63 11.49 9.24 -6.62
N LEU A 64 12.81 9.30 -6.58
CA LEU A 64 13.64 8.18 -6.11
C LEU A 64 13.68 8.06 -4.60
N VAL A 65 13.73 9.17 -3.89
CA VAL A 65 13.79 9.20 -2.43
C VAL A 65 12.42 9.57 -1.87
N ASP A 66 11.92 8.75 -0.97
CA ASP A 66 10.67 8.98 -0.27
C ASP A 66 10.82 10.10 0.76
N THR A 67 10.02 11.13 0.62
CA THR A 67 9.96 12.29 1.52
C THR A 67 8.65 12.40 2.26
N THR A 68 7.75 11.42 2.13
CA THR A 68 6.42 11.45 2.74
C THR A 68 6.47 11.19 4.24
N GLY A 69 7.34 10.30 4.66
CA GLY A 69 7.42 9.85 6.05
C GLY A 69 6.25 8.95 6.46
N TYR A 70 5.53 8.35 5.50
CA TYR A 70 4.42 7.44 5.78
C TYR A 70 4.89 6.05 6.24
N GLY A 71 3.95 5.21 6.66
CA GLY A 71 4.18 3.81 6.97
C GLY A 71 4.92 3.53 8.29
N ASN A 72 4.92 2.26 8.65
CA ASN A 72 5.58 1.76 9.85
C ASN A 72 6.97 1.19 9.56
N GLN A 73 7.27 0.90 8.30
CA GLN A 73 8.55 0.41 7.81
C GLN A 73 9.09 1.35 6.73
N MET A 74 10.42 1.39 6.60
CA MET A 74 11.10 2.09 5.51
C MET A 74 12.34 1.32 5.11
N PHE A 75 12.65 1.28 3.81
CA PHE A 75 13.98 0.85 3.37
C PHE A 75 14.69 1.95 2.62
N LYS A 76 16.01 1.91 2.69
CA LYS A 76 16.91 2.80 1.96
C LYS A 76 17.94 2.00 1.20
N ILE A 77 18.26 2.45 0.00
CA ILE A 77 19.39 1.99 -0.79
C ILE A 77 20.44 3.09 -0.76
N VAL A 78 21.60 2.75 -0.24
CA VAL A 78 22.72 3.67 -0.04
C VAL A 78 23.87 3.26 -0.96
N ASP A 79 24.34 4.18 -1.77
CA ASP A 79 25.56 3.98 -2.59
C ASP A 79 26.77 3.89 -1.69
N ILE A 80 27.50 2.77 -1.73
CA ILE A 80 28.63 2.53 -0.82
C ILE A 80 29.77 3.52 -1.03
N ALA A 81 29.97 3.97 -2.29
CA ALA A 81 31.10 4.83 -2.63
C ALA A 81 30.92 6.26 -2.11
N THR A 82 29.68 6.75 -2.01
CA THR A 82 29.36 8.15 -1.63
C THR A 82 28.67 8.26 -0.27
N ASP A 83 28.15 7.16 0.27
CA ASP A 83 27.25 7.09 1.43
C ASP A 83 25.95 7.89 1.25
N GLU A 84 25.54 8.16 0.00
CA GLU A 84 24.31 8.85 -0.33
C GLU A 84 23.13 7.89 -0.43
N VAL A 85 21.96 8.30 0.10
CA VAL A 85 20.71 7.58 -0.14
C VAL A 85 20.25 7.84 -1.58
N ILE A 86 20.30 6.81 -2.42
CA ILE A 86 19.95 6.89 -3.84
C ILE A 86 18.53 6.42 -4.15
N TYR A 87 17.91 5.65 -3.24
CA TYR A 87 16.51 5.23 -3.32
C TYR A 87 15.95 4.97 -1.94
N SER A 88 14.69 5.25 -1.71
CA SER A 88 13.98 4.83 -0.50
C SER A 88 12.47 4.74 -0.74
N ARG A 89 11.79 3.86 -0.01
CA ARG A 89 10.32 3.76 0.09
C ARG A 89 9.93 3.35 1.51
N SER A 90 8.82 3.89 1.95
CA SER A 90 8.14 3.45 3.15
C SER A 90 6.97 2.52 2.82
N TYR A 91 6.59 1.68 3.76
CA TYR A 91 5.56 0.66 3.60
C TYR A 91 5.05 0.20 4.97
N CYS A 92 4.00 -0.60 4.98
CA CYS A 92 3.55 -1.37 6.14
C CYS A 92 3.58 -2.87 5.81
N THR A 93 3.45 -3.72 6.82
CA THR A 93 3.46 -5.17 6.65
C THR A 93 2.39 -5.84 7.49
N LEU A 94 2.01 -7.04 7.08
CA LEU A 94 1.10 -7.87 7.87
C LEU A 94 1.72 -8.27 9.23
N PHE A 95 3.06 -8.37 9.30
CA PHE A 95 3.77 -8.64 10.55
C PHE A 95 3.55 -7.54 11.58
N ASN A 96 3.57 -6.25 11.18
CA ASN A 96 3.32 -5.14 12.11
C ASN A 96 1.90 -5.17 12.68
N GLU A 97 0.91 -5.54 11.89
CA GLU A 97 -0.45 -5.72 12.39
C GLU A 97 -0.55 -6.91 13.35
N TRP A 98 0.09 -8.04 12.99
CA TRP A 98 0.14 -9.20 13.86
C TRP A 98 0.79 -8.89 15.22
N GLN A 99 1.81 -8.02 15.27
CA GLN A 99 2.46 -7.61 16.52
C GLN A 99 1.50 -6.96 17.52
N THR A 100 0.38 -6.40 17.07
CA THR A 100 -0.65 -5.79 17.94
C THR A 100 -1.63 -6.81 18.53
N THR A 101 -1.57 -8.07 18.10
CA THR A 101 -2.50 -9.11 18.52
C THR A 101 -2.10 -9.77 19.85
N ASP A 102 -3.07 -10.37 20.53
CA ASP A 102 -2.81 -11.21 21.73
C ASP A 102 -1.93 -12.43 21.43
N GLU A 103 -1.95 -12.94 20.19
CA GLU A 103 -1.10 -14.06 19.76
C GLU A 103 0.38 -13.66 19.82
N ALA A 104 0.74 -12.48 19.34
CA ALA A 104 2.10 -11.99 19.36
C ALA A 104 2.69 -11.81 20.76
N GLY A 105 1.83 -11.64 21.78
CA GLY A 105 2.24 -11.62 23.18
C GLY A 105 2.63 -12.99 23.77
N ARG A 106 2.37 -14.09 23.02
CA ARG A 106 2.51 -15.47 23.51
C ARG A 106 3.43 -16.33 22.65
N THR A 107 3.71 -15.91 21.41
CA THR A 107 4.54 -16.70 20.49
C THR A 107 5.40 -15.79 19.62
N HIS A 108 6.41 -16.39 18.98
CA HIS A 108 7.18 -15.75 17.92
C HIS A 108 6.68 -16.24 16.57
N LYS A 109 6.70 -15.36 15.57
CA LYS A 109 6.35 -15.66 14.19
C LYS A 109 7.41 -15.12 13.24
N CYS A 110 7.54 -15.75 12.08
CA CYS A 110 8.30 -15.24 10.95
C CYS A 110 7.40 -15.16 9.74
N MET A 111 7.37 -14.03 9.06
CA MET A 111 6.64 -13.84 7.81
C MET A 111 7.63 -13.57 6.67
N PRO A 112 7.47 -14.23 5.50
CA PRO A 112 8.26 -13.93 4.33
C PRO A 112 7.82 -12.61 3.73
N GLU A 113 8.75 -11.67 3.62
CA GLU A 113 8.56 -10.33 3.09
C GLU A 113 9.60 -10.02 2.01
N GLY A 114 9.44 -8.93 1.31
CA GLY A 114 10.41 -8.48 0.32
C GLY A 114 10.17 -7.04 -0.10
N VAL A 115 11.24 -6.36 -0.48
CA VAL A 115 11.20 -5.00 -1.03
C VAL A 115 11.76 -4.98 -2.44
N ILE A 116 11.28 -4.07 -3.26
CA ILE A 116 11.74 -3.88 -4.64
C ILE A 116 12.30 -2.47 -4.83
N PHE A 117 13.36 -2.39 -5.62
CA PHE A 117 13.98 -1.13 -6.00
C PHE A 117 14.63 -1.26 -7.38
N PRO A 118 14.94 -0.15 -8.07
CA PRO A 118 15.58 -0.22 -9.37
C PRO A 118 16.96 -0.87 -9.22
N TYR A 119 17.35 -1.74 -10.16
CA TYR A 119 18.58 -2.52 -10.08
C TYR A 119 19.81 -1.60 -10.09
N PRO A 120 20.64 -1.60 -9.03
CA PRO A 120 21.80 -0.73 -8.95
C PRO A 120 22.90 -1.08 -9.96
N LYS A 121 23.66 -0.09 -10.42
CA LYS A 121 24.84 -0.28 -11.29
C LYS A 121 26.10 -0.66 -10.52
N ASN A 122 26.16 -0.28 -9.24
CA ASN A 122 27.29 -0.54 -8.33
C ASN A 122 26.77 -1.14 -7.03
N ASP A 123 27.71 -1.65 -6.22
CA ASP A 123 27.39 -2.23 -4.92
C ASP A 123 26.73 -1.19 -4.01
N VAL A 124 25.73 -1.64 -3.28
CA VAL A 124 24.91 -0.80 -2.41
C VAL A 124 24.72 -1.43 -1.03
N ARG A 125 24.37 -0.60 -0.06
CA ARG A 125 23.87 -1.05 1.23
C ARG A 125 22.36 -0.85 1.31
N LEU A 126 21.61 -1.93 1.53
CA LEU A 126 20.21 -1.87 1.89
C LEU A 126 20.10 -1.70 3.40
N GLU A 127 19.28 -0.77 3.85
CA GLU A 127 18.97 -0.54 5.26
C GLU A 127 17.46 -0.64 5.47
N LEU A 128 17.04 -1.41 6.49
CA LEU A 128 15.64 -1.49 6.93
C LEU A 128 15.45 -0.70 8.22
N TYR A 129 14.37 0.05 8.28
CA TYR A 129 13.97 0.89 9.41
C TYR A 129 12.56 0.52 9.84
N ALA A 130 12.32 0.52 11.14
CA ALA A 130 10.99 0.42 11.71
C ALA A 130 10.64 1.65 12.54
N ARG A 131 9.36 2.03 12.55
CA ARG A 131 8.86 3.13 13.37
C ARG A 131 8.70 2.66 14.80
N ASN A 132 9.34 3.37 15.72
CA ASN A 132 9.20 3.09 17.15
C ASN A 132 7.88 3.67 17.71
N ARG A 133 7.60 3.39 18.98
CA ARG A 133 6.38 3.88 19.65
C ARG A 133 6.32 5.41 19.80
N GLN A 134 7.40 6.15 19.58
CA GLN A 134 7.45 7.62 19.54
C GLN A 134 7.24 8.19 18.14
N GLY A 135 6.94 7.35 17.16
CA GLY A 135 6.71 7.76 15.78
C GLY A 135 7.99 8.02 14.97
N CYS A 136 9.18 7.64 15.46
CA CYS A 136 10.45 7.85 14.79
C CYS A 136 10.97 6.58 14.13
N PHE A 137 11.54 6.69 12.92
CA PHE A 137 12.20 5.57 12.27
C PHE A 137 13.57 5.25 12.90
N GLU A 138 13.77 3.99 13.25
CA GLU A 138 15.02 3.44 13.77
C GLU A 138 15.56 2.36 12.83
N LYS A 139 16.86 2.42 12.51
CA LYS A 139 17.50 1.37 11.70
C LYS A 139 17.52 0.04 12.48
N LYS A 140 16.99 -1.01 11.88
CA LYS A 140 16.89 -2.35 12.48
C LYS A 140 17.80 -3.38 11.81
N PHE A 141 18.11 -3.17 10.53
CA PHE A 141 18.87 -4.13 9.74
C PHE A 141 19.64 -3.42 8.63
N GLU A 142 20.79 -3.98 8.25
CA GLU A 142 21.50 -3.58 7.04
C GLU A 142 22.14 -4.79 6.35
N HIS A 143 22.25 -4.71 5.03
CA HIS A 143 22.85 -5.75 4.19
C HIS A 143 23.59 -5.11 3.01
N VAL A 144 24.84 -5.52 2.80
CA VAL A 144 25.64 -5.10 1.63
C VAL A 144 25.30 -6.02 0.46
N ILE A 145 24.98 -5.41 -0.68
CA ILE A 145 24.62 -6.12 -1.91
C ILE A 145 25.76 -5.92 -2.91
N ASP A 146 26.46 -7.01 -3.24
CA ASP A 146 27.33 -7.09 -4.43
C ASP A 146 26.44 -7.34 -5.65
N VAL A 147 26.33 -6.35 -6.54
CA VAL A 147 25.49 -6.45 -7.76
C VAL A 147 25.98 -7.47 -8.79
N LYS A 148 27.18 -8.03 -8.58
CA LYS A 148 27.77 -9.07 -9.43
C LYS A 148 27.72 -10.45 -8.81
N ASP A 149 27.08 -10.58 -7.63
CA ASP A 149 26.97 -11.86 -6.95
C ASP A 149 26.26 -12.88 -7.87
N CYS A 150 26.91 -14.02 -8.10
CA CYS A 150 26.38 -15.09 -8.93
C CYS A 150 25.14 -15.78 -8.33
N PHE A 151 24.82 -15.54 -7.06
CA PHE A 151 23.63 -16.04 -6.39
C PHE A 151 22.38 -15.15 -6.59
N ILE A 152 22.51 -13.98 -7.23
CA ILE A 152 21.35 -13.22 -7.66
C ILE A 152 20.56 -14.03 -8.68
N LYS A 153 19.41 -14.51 -8.28
CA LYS A 153 18.52 -15.31 -9.14
C LYS A 153 17.95 -14.44 -10.26
N LYS A 154 17.83 -15.01 -11.45
CA LYS A 154 17.11 -14.36 -12.55
C LYS A 154 15.67 -14.85 -12.59
N PHE A 155 14.74 -13.91 -12.57
CA PHE A 155 13.34 -14.23 -12.74
C PHE A 155 13.08 -14.94 -14.06
N THR A 156 12.28 -16.01 -14.02
CA THR A 156 11.87 -16.76 -15.20
C THR A 156 10.34 -16.73 -15.31
N PRO A 157 9.77 -16.11 -16.38
CA PRO A 157 8.32 -16.09 -16.59
C PRO A 157 7.74 -17.50 -16.71
N ARG A 158 6.62 -17.75 -16.02
CA ARG A 158 5.92 -19.05 -16.02
C ARG A 158 4.45 -18.92 -16.34
N TYR A 159 3.88 -17.73 -16.13
CA TYR A 159 2.45 -17.48 -16.19
C TYR A 159 2.10 -16.56 -17.34
N GLU A 160 0.90 -16.74 -17.89
CA GLU A 160 0.35 -15.89 -18.91
C GLU A 160 -0.08 -14.53 -18.32
N THR A 161 0.17 -13.47 -19.07
CA THR A 161 -0.16 -12.09 -18.68
C THR A 161 -1.05 -11.44 -19.72
N PHE A 162 -1.82 -10.44 -19.29
CA PHE A 162 -2.62 -9.63 -20.22
C PHE A 162 -2.78 -8.20 -19.71
N GLU A 163 -2.87 -7.27 -20.66
CA GLU A 163 -3.19 -5.88 -20.36
C GLU A 163 -4.70 -5.73 -20.15
N VAL A 164 -5.10 -5.06 -19.06
CA VAL A 164 -6.51 -4.71 -18.78
C VAL A 164 -6.75 -3.25 -19.14
N MET A 165 -5.81 -2.37 -18.79
CA MET A 165 -5.82 -0.95 -19.16
C MET A 165 -4.38 -0.46 -19.33
N TYR A 166 -4.09 0.22 -20.45
CA TYR A 166 -2.78 0.77 -20.72
C TYR A 166 -2.88 2.24 -21.17
N ASN A 167 -2.21 3.13 -20.46
CA ASN A 167 -2.22 4.57 -20.68
C ASN A 167 -0.82 5.18 -20.90
N GLY A 168 0.22 4.35 -20.96
CA GLY A 168 1.57 4.82 -21.26
C GLY A 168 2.69 4.05 -20.54
N ALA A 169 3.91 4.58 -20.63
CA ALA A 169 5.09 3.93 -20.09
C ALA A 169 5.00 3.76 -18.56
N PRO A 170 5.38 2.59 -18.01
CA PRO A 170 5.28 2.31 -16.58
C PRO A 170 5.92 3.37 -15.68
N THR A 171 7.07 3.91 -16.07
CA THR A 171 7.83 4.88 -15.27
C THR A 171 7.14 6.24 -15.06
N ASN A 172 6.00 6.47 -15.71
CA ASN A 172 5.21 7.73 -15.65
C ASN A 172 3.75 7.46 -15.24
N LYS A 173 3.46 6.29 -14.76
CA LYS A 173 2.12 5.83 -14.39
C LYS A 173 2.17 5.12 -13.04
N VAL A 174 1.03 4.99 -12.43
CA VAL A 174 0.81 4.07 -11.31
C VAL A 174 0.46 2.71 -11.92
N ASP A 175 1.32 1.73 -11.75
CA ASP A 175 1.17 0.40 -12.36
C ASP A 175 0.59 -0.60 -11.36
N ILE A 176 -0.67 -0.98 -11.58
CA ILE A 176 -1.39 -1.97 -10.77
C ILE A 176 -1.32 -3.33 -11.46
N VAL A 177 -0.91 -4.36 -10.72
CA VAL A 177 -1.05 -5.75 -11.15
C VAL A 177 -2.23 -6.41 -10.42
N LEU A 178 -3.11 -7.05 -11.18
CA LEU A 178 -4.22 -7.86 -10.67
C LEU A 178 -3.83 -9.33 -10.63
N LEU A 179 -3.98 -9.96 -9.46
CA LEU A 179 -3.66 -11.37 -9.24
C LEU A 179 -4.92 -12.15 -8.86
N PRO A 180 -5.07 -13.42 -9.35
CA PRO A 180 -6.21 -14.26 -9.02
C PRO A 180 -5.99 -15.00 -7.69
N GLU A 181 -6.99 -15.02 -6.84
CA GLU A 181 -7.04 -15.90 -5.68
C GLU A 181 -8.27 -16.79 -5.73
N GLY A 182 -8.07 -18.12 -5.70
CA GLY A 182 -9.16 -19.08 -5.69
C GLY A 182 -9.86 -19.30 -7.04
N TYR A 183 -9.23 -18.96 -8.17
CA TYR A 183 -9.74 -19.28 -9.50
C TYR A 183 -9.07 -20.56 -10.01
N ALA A 184 -9.86 -21.62 -10.26
CA ALA A 184 -9.38 -22.86 -10.83
C ALA A 184 -9.05 -22.72 -12.33
N THR A 185 -8.34 -23.70 -12.90
CA THR A 185 -7.86 -23.67 -14.29
C THR A 185 -8.96 -23.36 -15.32
N ASN A 186 -10.17 -23.88 -15.11
CA ASN A 186 -11.33 -23.65 -16.00
C ASN A 186 -12.04 -22.31 -15.76
N GLU A 187 -11.60 -21.49 -14.78
CA GLU A 187 -12.19 -20.19 -14.44
C GLU A 187 -11.39 -18.99 -14.96
N LYS A 188 -10.46 -19.20 -15.91
CA LYS A 188 -9.66 -18.12 -16.50
C LYS A 188 -10.48 -16.97 -17.04
N GLU A 189 -11.55 -17.30 -17.78
CA GLU A 189 -12.43 -16.27 -18.35
C GLU A 189 -13.19 -15.51 -17.26
N LYS A 190 -13.60 -16.18 -16.19
CA LYS A 190 -14.21 -15.56 -15.02
C LYS A 190 -13.25 -14.56 -14.35
N PHE A 191 -11.96 -14.91 -14.24
CA PHE A 191 -10.94 -13.98 -13.73
C PHE A 191 -10.75 -12.79 -14.67
N ARG A 192 -10.70 -13.01 -16.00
CA ARG A 192 -10.62 -11.92 -16.98
C ARG A 192 -11.77 -10.93 -16.81
N GLN A 193 -12.99 -11.43 -16.70
CA GLN A 193 -14.20 -10.62 -16.46
C GLN A 193 -14.11 -9.88 -15.10
N ALA A 194 -13.55 -10.49 -14.08
CA ALA A 194 -13.32 -9.83 -12.80
C ALA A 194 -12.29 -8.68 -12.92
N CYS A 195 -11.21 -8.84 -13.71
CA CYS A 195 -10.26 -7.77 -14.00
C CYS A 195 -10.89 -6.60 -14.76
N GLU A 196 -11.71 -6.88 -15.78
CA GLU A 196 -12.47 -5.86 -16.51
C GLU A 196 -13.47 -5.15 -15.59
N GLY A 197 -14.14 -5.93 -14.72
CA GLY A 197 -15.02 -5.42 -13.68
C GLY A 197 -14.29 -4.51 -12.70
N PHE A 198 -13.10 -4.89 -12.26
CA PHE A 198 -12.26 -4.05 -11.40
C PHE A 198 -12.01 -2.68 -12.04
N VAL A 199 -11.51 -2.62 -13.25
CA VAL A 199 -11.22 -1.35 -13.95
C VAL A 199 -12.48 -0.49 -14.07
N ARG A 200 -13.60 -1.08 -14.52
CA ARG A 200 -14.87 -0.37 -14.67
C ARG A 200 -15.36 0.23 -13.35
N GLU A 201 -15.37 -0.56 -12.29
CA GLU A 201 -15.86 -0.15 -10.97
C GLU A 201 -14.90 0.80 -10.27
N PHE A 202 -13.61 0.48 -10.23
CA PHE A 202 -12.58 1.27 -9.56
C PHE A 202 -12.51 2.70 -10.11
N PHE A 203 -12.44 2.85 -11.44
CA PHE A 203 -12.37 4.15 -12.10
C PHE A 203 -13.74 4.83 -12.28
N SER A 204 -14.80 4.33 -11.64
CA SER A 204 -16.06 5.06 -11.51
C SER A 204 -16.11 6.00 -10.31
N TYR A 205 -15.19 5.86 -9.34
CA TYR A 205 -15.11 6.65 -8.11
C TYR A 205 -14.07 7.77 -8.20
N SER A 206 -14.45 9.00 -7.81
CA SER A 206 -13.50 10.09 -7.60
C SER A 206 -12.61 9.83 -6.39
N PRO A 207 -11.30 10.20 -6.43
CA PRO A 207 -10.60 10.91 -7.51
C PRO A 207 -9.98 10.00 -8.57
N PHE A 208 -10.09 8.67 -8.45
CA PHE A 208 -9.51 7.72 -9.41
C PHE A 208 -10.09 7.87 -10.81
N LYS A 209 -11.38 8.25 -10.91
CA LYS A 209 -12.05 8.54 -12.18
C LYS A 209 -11.32 9.65 -12.97
N GLU A 210 -11.03 10.77 -12.33
CA GLU A 210 -10.37 11.91 -12.93
C GLU A 210 -8.88 11.63 -13.23
N LYS A 211 -8.28 10.72 -12.47
CA LYS A 211 -6.89 10.29 -12.58
C LYS A 211 -6.68 9.04 -13.44
N ALA A 212 -7.72 8.48 -14.05
CA ALA A 212 -7.65 7.19 -14.75
C ALA A 212 -6.51 7.09 -15.78
N LEU A 213 -6.20 8.18 -16.48
CA LEU A 213 -5.09 8.24 -17.45
C LEU A 213 -3.69 8.17 -16.81
N GLN A 214 -3.58 8.28 -15.50
CA GLN A 214 -2.32 8.14 -14.76
C GLN A 214 -2.06 6.70 -14.30
N PHE A 215 -2.94 5.76 -14.63
CA PHE A 215 -2.84 4.36 -14.22
C PHE A 215 -2.66 3.42 -15.41
N ASN A 216 -1.88 2.36 -15.20
CA ASN A 216 -1.92 1.14 -15.98
C ASN A 216 -2.45 0.00 -15.10
N VAL A 217 -3.15 -0.95 -15.71
CA VAL A 217 -3.63 -2.15 -15.02
C VAL A 217 -3.30 -3.37 -15.88
N ARG A 218 -2.56 -4.30 -15.31
CA ARG A 218 -2.19 -5.58 -15.93
C ARG A 218 -2.64 -6.72 -15.04
N ALA A 219 -2.71 -7.92 -15.59
CA ALA A 219 -3.07 -9.10 -14.84
C ALA A 219 -2.12 -10.26 -15.16
N VAL A 220 -1.92 -11.11 -14.16
CA VAL A 220 -1.19 -12.36 -14.29
C VAL A 220 -2.16 -13.52 -14.01
N TRP A 221 -2.19 -14.51 -14.89
CA TRP A 221 -3.02 -15.68 -14.69
C TRP A 221 -2.23 -16.80 -14.02
N VAL A 222 -2.55 -17.08 -12.77
CA VAL A 222 -2.06 -18.24 -12.03
C VAL A 222 -3.26 -19.04 -11.51
N PRO A 223 -3.51 -20.28 -12.00
CA PRO A 223 -4.65 -21.06 -11.53
C PRO A 223 -4.43 -21.64 -10.14
N SER A 224 -5.48 -21.63 -9.33
CA SER A 224 -5.57 -22.39 -8.08
C SER A 224 -5.90 -23.86 -8.37
N ALA A 225 -5.47 -24.77 -7.48
CA ALA A 225 -5.85 -26.18 -7.57
C ALA A 225 -7.35 -26.38 -7.30
N GLU A 226 -7.93 -25.54 -6.44
CA GLU A 226 -9.34 -25.55 -6.08
C GLU A 226 -9.98 -24.18 -6.28
N SER A 227 -11.26 -24.17 -6.64
CA SER A 227 -12.08 -22.95 -6.73
C SER A 227 -12.56 -22.49 -5.36
N GLY A 228 -12.63 -21.17 -5.15
CA GLY A 228 -13.03 -20.55 -3.90
C GLY A 228 -11.86 -20.28 -2.97
N VAL A 229 -12.15 -19.87 -1.76
CA VAL A 229 -11.15 -19.37 -0.78
C VAL A 229 -11.23 -20.08 0.54
N THR A 230 -10.16 -20.03 1.33
CA THR A 230 -10.10 -20.61 2.68
C THR A 230 -10.88 -19.73 3.66
N MET A 231 -11.75 -20.35 4.43
CA MET A 231 -12.61 -19.74 5.47
C MET A 231 -12.60 -20.63 6.73
N PRO A 232 -11.58 -20.53 7.59
CA PRO A 232 -11.41 -21.43 8.73
C PRO A 232 -12.60 -21.47 9.69
N GLY A 233 -13.24 -20.33 9.96
CA GLY A 233 -14.42 -20.25 10.80
C GLY A 233 -15.66 -20.99 10.25
N GLU A 234 -15.66 -21.30 8.96
CA GLU A 234 -16.67 -22.09 8.27
C GLU A 234 -16.18 -23.54 7.99
N GLN A 235 -15.00 -23.90 8.52
CA GLN A 235 -14.35 -25.20 8.29
C GLN A 235 -14.10 -25.50 6.79
N VAL A 236 -13.81 -24.46 6.01
CA VAL A 236 -13.48 -24.55 4.59
C VAL A 236 -12.01 -24.24 4.39
N TRP A 237 -11.26 -25.19 3.86
CA TRP A 237 -9.86 -25.02 3.43
C TRP A 237 -9.75 -25.30 1.94
N ARG A 238 -9.03 -24.44 1.22
CA ARG A 238 -8.82 -24.53 -0.23
C ARG A 238 -7.34 -24.45 -0.57
N GLN A 239 -6.92 -25.26 -1.53
CA GLN A 239 -5.58 -25.17 -2.10
C GLN A 239 -5.57 -24.13 -3.20
N THR A 240 -5.29 -22.90 -2.83
CA THR A 240 -5.29 -21.75 -3.73
C THR A 240 -3.87 -21.31 -4.10
N ALA A 241 -3.75 -20.52 -5.18
CA ALA A 241 -2.45 -20.12 -5.73
C ALA A 241 -1.66 -19.22 -4.76
N LEU A 242 -2.34 -18.29 -4.09
CA LEU A 242 -1.70 -17.31 -3.19
C LEU A 242 -1.97 -17.63 -1.70
N LYS A 243 -2.76 -18.65 -1.39
CA LYS A 243 -3.03 -19.12 -0.02
C LYS A 243 -3.71 -18.10 0.90
N ALA A 244 -4.56 -17.22 0.34
CA ALA A 244 -5.31 -16.26 1.15
C ALA A 244 -6.30 -16.96 2.10
N SER A 245 -6.45 -16.40 3.29
CA SER A 245 -7.38 -16.90 4.28
C SER A 245 -8.21 -15.77 4.87
N PHE A 246 -9.52 -15.96 4.96
CA PHE A 246 -10.36 -15.20 5.86
C PHE A 246 -10.03 -15.52 7.31
N TYR A 247 -10.57 -14.77 8.24
CA TYR A 247 -10.32 -14.90 9.69
C TYR A 247 -8.87 -14.59 10.09
N THR A 248 -8.13 -13.84 9.28
CA THR A 248 -6.81 -13.35 9.67
C THR A 248 -6.92 -12.64 11.02
N PHE A 249 -6.06 -13.00 11.96
CA PHE A 249 -6.03 -12.51 13.35
C PHE A 249 -7.38 -12.63 14.10
N GLY A 250 -8.23 -13.59 13.70
CA GLY A 250 -9.54 -13.82 14.29
C GLY A 250 -10.65 -12.90 13.77
N ALA A 251 -10.36 -11.96 12.89
CA ALA A 251 -11.34 -11.06 12.29
C ALA A 251 -12.02 -11.72 11.08
N GLU A 252 -13.31 -12.03 11.18
CA GLU A 252 -14.06 -12.82 10.19
C GLU A 252 -13.91 -12.30 8.75
N ARG A 253 -13.97 -11.00 8.55
CA ARG A 253 -13.96 -10.35 7.22
C ARG A 253 -12.57 -10.01 6.73
N TYR A 254 -11.55 -10.14 7.57
CA TYR A 254 -10.19 -9.82 7.22
C TYR A 254 -9.57 -10.99 6.45
N GLN A 255 -9.32 -10.79 5.16
CA GLN A 255 -8.73 -11.78 4.27
C GLN A 255 -7.33 -11.35 3.88
N MET A 256 -6.31 -12.11 4.30
CA MET A 256 -4.91 -11.76 4.03
C MET A 256 -4.08 -12.98 3.60
N ILE A 257 -2.84 -12.69 3.16
CA ILE A 257 -1.84 -13.66 2.71
C ILE A 257 -0.57 -13.42 3.52
N GLU A 258 -0.06 -14.45 4.19
CA GLU A 258 1.20 -14.36 4.95
C GLU A 258 2.44 -14.48 4.05
N ASP A 259 2.34 -15.21 2.95
CA ASP A 259 3.43 -15.48 2.00
C ASP A 259 3.57 -14.36 0.95
N PHE A 260 4.14 -13.23 1.35
CA PHE A 260 4.29 -12.09 0.43
C PHE A 260 5.36 -12.31 -0.64
N GLN A 261 6.39 -13.11 -0.39
CA GLN A 261 7.36 -13.50 -1.41
C GLN A 261 6.66 -14.25 -2.55
N GLY A 262 5.78 -15.22 -2.22
CA GLY A 262 4.96 -15.92 -3.21
C GLY A 262 4.03 -15.00 -4.01
N VAL A 263 3.48 -13.95 -3.39
CA VAL A 263 2.69 -12.92 -4.09
C VAL A 263 3.56 -12.16 -5.09
N ARG A 264 4.78 -11.74 -4.68
CA ARG A 264 5.73 -11.04 -5.56
C ARG A 264 6.23 -11.92 -6.71
N ASP A 265 6.41 -13.22 -6.49
CA ASP A 265 6.78 -14.18 -7.54
C ASP A 265 5.75 -14.20 -8.69
N VAL A 266 4.47 -14.01 -8.36
CA VAL A 266 3.43 -13.91 -9.39
C VAL A 266 3.42 -12.51 -10.00
N ALA A 267 3.52 -11.46 -9.21
CA ALA A 267 3.48 -10.07 -9.68
C ALA A 267 4.61 -9.72 -10.66
N ALA A 268 5.81 -10.28 -10.47
CA ALA A 268 7.02 -10.03 -11.28
C ALA A 268 6.90 -10.36 -12.77
N HIS A 269 5.80 -11.00 -13.21
CA HIS A 269 5.54 -11.30 -14.62
C HIS A 269 5.20 -10.06 -15.46
N VAL A 270 4.85 -8.95 -14.85
CA VAL A 270 4.50 -7.67 -15.50
C VAL A 270 5.17 -6.50 -14.76
N PRO A 271 5.33 -5.32 -15.40
CA PRO A 271 5.65 -4.10 -14.67
C PRO A 271 4.58 -3.80 -13.61
N TYR A 272 4.99 -3.59 -12.35
CA TYR A 272 4.07 -3.29 -11.24
C TYR A 272 4.73 -2.42 -10.17
N GLU A 273 3.92 -1.59 -9.53
CA GLU A 273 4.22 -0.91 -8.26
C GLU A 273 3.26 -1.40 -7.18
N TYR A 274 1.97 -1.53 -7.52
CA TYR A 274 0.90 -1.90 -6.61
C TYR A 274 0.30 -3.25 -6.99
N ILE A 275 0.05 -4.07 -5.99
CA ILE A 275 -0.54 -5.40 -6.14
C ILE A 275 -1.97 -5.35 -5.61
N TYR A 276 -2.94 -5.78 -6.43
CA TYR A 276 -4.31 -5.97 -5.98
C TYR A 276 -4.80 -7.38 -6.33
N ILE A 277 -5.32 -8.09 -5.34
CA ILE A 277 -5.70 -9.49 -5.45
C ILE A 277 -7.21 -9.62 -5.51
N LEU A 278 -7.71 -10.23 -6.58
CA LEU A 278 -9.13 -10.48 -6.80
C LEU A 278 -9.49 -11.87 -6.30
N SER A 279 -10.25 -11.93 -5.23
CA SER A 279 -10.63 -13.17 -4.55
C SER A 279 -11.94 -13.74 -5.12
N ASN A 280 -11.92 -15.01 -5.53
CA ASN A 280 -13.06 -15.71 -6.13
C ASN A 280 -14.11 -16.08 -5.05
N THR A 281 -14.75 -15.08 -4.49
CA THR A 281 -15.77 -15.25 -3.46
C THR A 281 -16.83 -14.16 -3.55
N GLN A 282 -18.02 -14.44 -3.01
CA GLN A 282 -19.08 -13.47 -2.76
C GLN A 282 -19.11 -13.00 -1.30
N LYS A 283 -18.32 -13.65 -0.41
CA LYS A 283 -18.25 -13.24 0.99
C LYS A 283 -17.62 -11.86 1.09
N TYR A 284 -18.32 -10.95 1.77
CA TYR A 284 -17.82 -9.61 2.05
C TYR A 284 -16.54 -9.69 2.88
N GLY A 285 -15.47 -9.05 2.43
CA GLY A 285 -14.21 -8.93 3.14
C GLY A 285 -13.08 -8.58 2.20
N GLY A 286 -11.96 -8.29 2.80
CA GLY A 286 -10.73 -7.88 2.15
C GLY A 286 -9.77 -7.31 3.17
N GLY A 287 -8.75 -6.64 2.70
CA GLY A 287 -7.76 -5.90 3.44
C GLY A 287 -6.80 -5.18 2.51
N GLY A 288 -6.21 -4.11 2.97
CA GLY A 288 -5.21 -3.37 2.22
C GLY A 288 -4.10 -2.87 3.14
N ILE A 289 -2.85 -3.06 2.75
CA ILE A 289 -1.68 -2.63 3.52
C ILE A 289 -0.82 -1.73 2.65
N PHE A 290 -0.39 -0.61 3.19
CA PHE A 290 0.37 0.44 2.50
C PHE A 290 1.64 -0.09 1.82
N ASN A 291 1.76 0.14 0.49
CA ASN A 291 2.88 -0.32 -0.34
C ASN A 291 3.20 -1.82 -0.19
N PHE A 292 2.18 -2.62 0.15
CA PHE A 292 2.33 -4.06 0.32
C PHE A 292 1.41 -4.79 -0.67
N TYR A 293 0.15 -4.99 -0.35
CA TYR A 293 -0.88 -5.43 -1.29
C TYR A 293 -2.29 -5.13 -0.76
N GLY A 294 -3.26 -5.17 -1.68
CA GLY A 294 -4.68 -5.21 -1.34
C GLY A 294 -5.33 -6.48 -1.86
N ILE A 295 -6.33 -6.95 -1.14
CA ILE A 295 -7.13 -8.12 -1.52
C ILE A 295 -8.60 -7.86 -1.20
N SER A 296 -9.50 -8.28 -2.09
CA SER A 296 -10.93 -8.24 -1.79
C SER A 296 -11.76 -9.21 -2.64
N ALA A 297 -12.98 -9.46 -2.18
CA ALA A 297 -13.96 -10.25 -2.90
C ALA A 297 -14.29 -9.62 -4.25
N ALA A 298 -14.07 -10.34 -5.36
CA ALA A 298 -14.31 -9.87 -6.72
C ALA A 298 -15.79 -9.94 -7.15
N ASN A 299 -16.62 -10.70 -6.43
CA ASN A 299 -17.99 -11.05 -6.87
C ASN A 299 -19.06 -10.67 -5.83
N HIS A 300 -18.79 -9.70 -4.95
CA HIS A 300 -19.79 -9.24 -4.00
C HIS A 300 -20.94 -8.50 -4.73
N PRO A 301 -22.21 -8.88 -4.52
CA PRO A 301 -23.31 -8.47 -5.41
C PRO A 301 -23.61 -6.96 -5.42
N THR A 302 -23.21 -6.20 -4.40
CA THR A 302 -23.67 -4.79 -4.27
C THR A 302 -22.59 -3.78 -3.88
N ARG A 303 -21.35 -4.21 -3.60
CA ARG A 303 -20.33 -3.31 -3.01
C ARG A 303 -18.93 -3.46 -3.57
N THR A 304 -18.75 -4.26 -4.60
CA THR A 304 -17.42 -4.59 -5.13
C THR A 304 -16.59 -3.33 -5.41
N GLY A 305 -17.12 -2.36 -6.12
CA GLY A 305 -16.41 -1.13 -6.45
C GLY A 305 -16.01 -0.29 -5.22
N LYS A 306 -16.89 -0.17 -4.22
CA LYS A 306 -16.58 0.57 -2.99
C LYS A 306 -15.47 -0.10 -2.17
N ILE A 307 -15.48 -1.44 -2.13
CA ILE A 307 -14.44 -2.20 -1.46
C ILE A 307 -13.10 -1.98 -2.18
N TYR A 308 -13.09 -2.04 -3.51
CA TYR A 308 -11.87 -1.82 -4.30
C TYR A 308 -11.18 -0.50 -3.98
N VAL A 309 -11.93 0.60 -3.98
CA VAL A 309 -11.36 1.91 -3.75
C VAL A 309 -11.01 2.16 -2.28
N HIS A 310 -11.74 1.57 -1.34
CA HIS A 310 -11.44 1.62 0.09
C HIS A 310 -10.11 0.91 0.38
N GLU A 311 -10.00 -0.37 0.02
CA GLU A 311 -8.77 -1.15 0.24
C GLU A 311 -7.58 -0.53 -0.51
N PHE A 312 -7.81 0.02 -1.70
CA PHE A 312 -6.75 0.70 -2.42
C PHE A 312 -6.35 2.05 -1.80
N GLY A 313 -7.22 2.70 -1.05
CA GLY A 313 -6.88 3.85 -0.21
C GLY A 313 -5.81 3.51 0.83
N HIS A 314 -5.93 2.33 1.46
CA HIS A 314 -4.88 1.81 2.35
C HIS A 314 -3.61 1.49 1.55
N VAL A 315 -3.73 0.74 0.45
CA VAL A 315 -2.58 0.27 -0.33
C VAL A 315 -1.77 1.40 -0.95
N LEU A 316 -2.43 2.42 -1.49
CA LEU A 316 -1.78 3.49 -2.25
C LEU A 316 -0.97 4.43 -1.37
N LEU A 317 -1.55 4.93 -0.29
CA LEU A 317 -0.93 5.95 0.57
C LEU A 317 -1.20 5.78 2.06
N GLY A 318 -1.73 4.62 2.47
CA GLY A 318 -1.97 4.30 3.86
C GLY A 318 -3.03 5.18 4.51
N LEU A 319 -4.14 5.49 3.82
CA LEU A 319 -5.27 6.13 4.51
C LEU A 319 -5.72 5.24 5.65
N GLY A 320 -5.86 5.81 6.83
CA GLY A 320 -6.37 5.10 8.00
C GLY A 320 -7.89 4.89 7.90
N ASP A 321 -8.40 3.83 8.55
CA ASP A 321 -9.82 3.67 8.77
C ASP A 321 -10.39 4.76 9.66
N GLU A 322 -11.47 5.40 9.21
CA GLU A 322 -12.09 6.51 9.94
C GLU A 322 -13.21 6.06 10.89
N TYR A 323 -13.44 4.77 11.07
CA TYR A 323 -14.43 4.29 12.05
C TYR A 323 -13.81 4.09 13.43
N GLY A 324 -14.63 4.35 14.46
CA GLY A 324 -14.23 4.33 15.87
C GLY A 324 -14.78 3.14 16.65
N GLU A 325 -14.90 1.97 16.01
CA GLU A 325 -15.32 0.74 16.65
C GLU A 325 -14.08 0.00 17.21
N ASN A 326 -14.21 -0.58 18.40
CA ASN A 326 -13.12 -1.37 18.98
C ASN A 326 -12.83 -2.59 18.08
N ALA A 327 -11.67 -2.60 17.43
CA ALA A 327 -11.14 -3.73 16.72
C ALA A 327 -10.04 -4.43 17.54
N PRO A 328 -9.62 -5.65 17.17
CA PRO A 328 -8.50 -6.34 17.82
C PRO A 328 -7.17 -5.58 17.84
N TYR A 329 -7.07 -4.46 17.13
CA TYR A 329 -5.85 -3.67 16.88
C TYR A 329 -5.90 -2.25 17.48
N SER A 330 -6.60 -2.05 18.60
CA SER A 330 -6.77 -0.73 19.25
C SER A 330 -5.46 -0.04 19.68
N ASP A 331 -4.34 -0.75 19.76
CA ASP A 331 -3.03 -0.23 20.16
C ASP A 331 -2.22 0.38 18.99
N MET A 332 -2.79 0.45 17.77
CA MET A 332 -2.10 1.02 16.60
C MET A 332 -1.82 2.52 16.74
N TYR A 333 -2.60 3.24 17.54
CA TYR A 333 -2.47 4.68 17.75
C TYR A 333 -2.18 4.98 19.23
N PRO A 334 -0.90 5.00 19.64
CA PRO A 334 -0.52 5.29 21.01
C PRO A 334 -0.91 6.70 21.43
N GLU A 335 -1.37 6.87 22.66
CA GLU A 335 -1.61 8.19 23.23
C GLU A 335 -0.35 9.07 23.19
N GLY A 336 -0.48 10.30 22.73
CA GLY A 336 0.64 11.23 22.66
C GLY A 336 1.54 11.10 21.41
N VAL A 337 1.17 10.27 20.44
CA VAL A 337 1.88 10.12 19.16
C VAL A 337 0.96 10.46 18.01
N GLU A 338 1.36 11.41 17.16
CA GLU A 338 0.57 11.78 15.99
C GLU A 338 0.64 10.69 14.93
N PRO A 339 -0.50 10.23 14.38
CA PRO A 339 -0.53 9.30 13.26
C PRO A 339 0.22 9.84 12.03
N TRP A 340 0.80 8.94 11.25
CA TRP A 340 1.42 9.30 9.97
C TRP A 340 0.37 9.33 8.83
N GLU A 341 -0.80 8.78 9.04
CA GLU A 341 -1.92 8.76 8.10
C GLU A 341 -2.50 10.15 7.87
N GLU A 342 -2.65 10.55 6.63
CA GLU A 342 -3.12 11.90 6.22
C GLU A 342 -4.53 12.25 6.72
N ASN A 343 -5.35 11.25 7.05
CA ASN A 343 -6.76 11.42 7.44
C ASN A 343 -7.04 11.10 8.91
N LEU A 344 -6.00 10.95 9.74
CA LEU A 344 -6.14 10.73 11.18
C LEU A 344 -5.27 11.72 11.98
N THR A 345 -5.70 12.05 13.20
CA THR A 345 -4.92 12.86 14.16
C THR A 345 -5.28 12.48 15.59
N THR A 346 -4.32 12.56 16.48
CA THR A 346 -4.55 12.44 17.94
C THR A 346 -4.61 13.80 18.65
N LEU A 347 -4.44 14.89 17.93
CA LEU A 347 -4.36 16.26 18.47
C LEU A 347 -3.23 16.45 19.49
N THR A 348 -2.17 15.64 19.41
CA THR A 348 -1.09 15.67 20.38
C THR A 348 -0.12 16.83 20.18
N ASP A 349 -0.16 17.44 19.02
CA ASP A 349 0.76 18.51 18.66
C ASP A 349 0.16 19.88 19.06
N PHE A 350 0.32 20.21 20.35
CA PHE A 350 -0.08 21.50 20.88
C PHE A 350 0.66 22.64 20.15
N GLY A 351 -0.07 23.34 19.28
CA GLY A 351 0.45 24.47 18.51
C GLY A 351 0.76 24.18 17.05
N ARG A 352 0.79 22.92 16.62
CA ARG A 352 0.72 22.59 15.20
C ARG A 352 -0.74 22.50 14.74
N LYS A 353 -0.94 22.84 13.49
CA LYS A 353 -2.22 22.68 12.83
C LYS A 353 -2.36 21.22 12.44
N VAL A 354 -3.55 20.64 12.57
CA VAL A 354 -3.84 19.30 12.03
C VAL A 354 -3.39 19.22 10.57
N ILE A 355 -3.00 18.03 10.09
CA ILE A 355 -2.46 17.82 8.74
C ILE A 355 -3.33 18.50 7.67
N TRP A 356 -4.65 18.36 7.76
CA TRP A 356 -5.62 18.95 6.83
C TRP A 356 -6.09 20.36 7.21
N ASN A 357 -5.33 21.10 8.01
CA ASN A 357 -5.72 22.46 8.45
C ASN A 357 -6.00 23.43 7.27
N GLY A 358 -5.34 23.23 6.12
CA GLY A 358 -5.58 24.04 4.93
C GLY A 358 -6.97 23.89 4.32
N LEU A 359 -7.71 22.83 4.68
CA LEU A 359 -9.07 22.54 4.25
C LEU A 359 -10.12 22.86 5.34
N LEU A 360 -9.68 23.29 6.54
CA LEU A 360 -10.58 23.71 7.62
C LEU A 360 -11.01 25.16 7.44
N ASP A 361 -12.29 25.42 7.65
CA ASP A 361 -12.79 26.79 7.91
C ASP A 361 -12.24 27.29 9.26
N SER A 362 -11.71 28.50 9.29
CA SER A 362 -11.13 29.13 10.49
C SER A 362 -12.07 29.20 11.70
N ALA A 363 -13.38 29.18 11.47
CA ALA A 363 -14.41 29.14 12.49
C ALA A 363 -14.80 27.73 12.97
N THR A 364 -14.15 26.66 12.41
CA THR A 364 -14.45 25.27 12.78
C THR A 364 -13.87 24.97 14.17
N PRO A 365 -14.69 24.58 15.16
CA PRO A 365 -14.17 24.19 16.46
C PRO A 365 -13.35 22.89 16.38
N ILE A 366 -12.30 22.79 17.19
CA ILE A 366 -11.45 21.62 17.34
C ILE A 366 -11.44 21.18 18.81
N PRO A 367 -11.95 20.00 19.17
CA PRO A 367 -12.65 19.02 18.30
C PRO A 367 -13.98 19.57 17.76
N THR A 368 -14.41 18.98 16.60
CA THR A 368 -15.65 19.39 15.94
C THR A 368 -16.83 18.53 16.43
N PRO A 369 -17.91 19.12 16.95
CA PRO A 369 -19.09 18.37 17.34
C PRO A 369 -19.74 17.66 16.15
N LEU A 370 -20.18 16.42 16.35
CA LEU A 370 -21.00 15.70 15.37
C LEU A 370 -22.29 16.46 15.11
N ASN A 371 -22.71 16.55 13.85
CA ASN A 371 -23.95 17.23 13.48
C ASN A 371 -24.63 16.46 12.34
N GLU A 372 -25.69 15.73 12.67
CA GLU A 372 -26.47 14.94 11.72
C GLU A 372 -27.13 15.77 10.59
N LYS A 373 -27.29 17.06 10.77
CA LYS A 373 -27.91 17.97 9.77
C LYS A 373 -26.88 18.63 8.84
N LYS A 374 -25.58 18.53 9.13
CA LYS A 374 -24.49 19.11 8.32
C LYS A 374 -23.37 18.08 8.19
N LEU A 375 -23.58 17.12 7.30
CA LEU A 375 -22.65 16.02 7.08
C LEU A 375 -21.46 16.41 6.20
N ASP A 376 -21.56 17.51 5.45
CA ASP A 376 -20.64 17.90 4.37
C ASP A 376 -19.65 19.01 4.78
N LYS A 377 -19.08 18.89 5.96
CA LYS A 377 -18.09 19.86 6.44
C LYS A 377 -16.80 19.16 6.89
N VAL A 378 -15.65 19.68 6.41
CA VAL A 378 -14.35 19.30 6.95
C VAL A 378 -14.27 19.77 8.41
N GLY A 379 -13.87 18.87 9.29
CA GLY A 379 -13.77 19.13 10.73
C GLY A 379 -12.67 18.27 11.36
N VAL A 380 -12.76 18.09 12.67
CA VAL A 380 -11.91 17.21 13.47
C VAL A 380 -12.83 16.44 14.40
N TYR A 381 -13.39 15.34 13.90
CA TYR A 381 -14.45 14.57 14.56
C TYR A 381 -13.87 13.42 15.36
N GLU A 382 -14.25 13.29 16.63
CA GLU A 382 -13.78 12.20 17.47
C GLU A 382 -14.25 10.83 16.96
N GLY A 383 -13.38 9.84 17.05
CA GLY A 383 -13.53 8.48 16.57
C GLY A 383 -12.87 8.26 15.21
N GLY A 384 -11.94 7.31 15.13
CA GLY A 384 -11.17 6.92 13.97
C GLY A 384 -10.08 5.94 14.36
N GLY A 385 -9.44 5.28 13.41
CA GLY A 385 -8.35 4.35 13.70
C GLY A 385 -8.74 3.24 14.67
N TYR A 386 -9.96 2.73 14.57
CA TYR A 386 -10.55 1.72 15.50
C TYR A 386 -10.72 2.21 16.94
N ALA A 387 -10.39 3.48 17.25
CA ALA A 387 -10.52 4.05 18.57
C ALA A 387 -11.77 4.95 18.65
N ALA A 388 -12.65 4.69 19.64
CA ALA A 388 -13.85 5.50 19.86
C ALA A 388 -13.52 6.91 20.40
N LYS A 389 -12.37 7.08 21.06
CA LYS A 389 -11.89 8.32 21.66
C LYS A 389 -10.39 8.52 21.45
N GLY A 390 -9.97 9.79 21.45
CA GLY A 390 -8.57 10.18 21.39
C GLY A 390 -7.97 10.18 19.97
N VAL A 391 -8.63 9.58 18.99
CA VAL A 391 -8.27 9.66 17.58
C VAL A 391 -9.40 10.36 16.83
N TYR A 392 -9.06 11.21 15.89
CA TYR A 392 -10.00 12.08 15.18
C TYR A 392 -9.84 11.92 13.68
N ARG A 393 -10.96 12.10 12.95
CA ARG A 393 -11.06 12.02 11.49
C ARG A 393 -11.58 13.31 10.89
N PRO A 394 -11.33 13.59 9.58
CA PRO A 394 -11.69 14.87 8.97
C PRO A 394 -13.17 15.02 8.60
N TRP A 395 -13.92 13.91 8.54
CA TRP A 395 -15.26 13.90 7.96
C TRP A 395 -16.20 12.91 8.65
N GLN A 396 -17.51 13.16 8.58
CA GLN A 396 -18.48 12.30 9.26
C GLN A 396 -18.79 11.01 8.48
N ASN A 397 -18.83 11.05 7.15
CA ASN A 397 -19.11 9.88 6.28
C ASN A 397 -18.18 9.85 5.07
N CYS A 398 -17.06 9.18 5.17
CA CYS A 398 -16.08 8.96 4.11
C CYS A 398 -16.12 7.49 3.65
N LEU A 399 -15.64 7.18 2.44
CA LEU A 399 -15.39 5.79 2.04
C LEU A 399 -14.43 5.08 3.00
N MET A 400 -13.52 5.80 3.66
CA MET A 400 -12.66 5.25 4.71
C MET A 400 -13.38 5.06 6.06
N ASN A 401 -14.66 5.44 6.17
CA ASN A 401 -15.47 5.27 7.39
C ASN A 401 -16.58 4.25 7.19
N ASN A 402 -17.47 4.47 6.24
CA ASN A 402 -18.67 3.65 6.12
C ASN A 402 -19.15 3.51 4.68
N LEU A 403 -18.88 2.35 4.10
CA LEU A 403 -19.25 2.00 2.73
C LEU A 403 -20.77 1.95 2.47
N HIS A 404 -21.61 1.94 3.54
CA HIS A 404 -23.06 1.95 3.39
C HIS A 404 -23.64 3.36 3.25
N LYS A 405 -22.98 4.37 3.83
CA LYS A 405 -23.53 5.72 3.95
C LYS A 405 -23.04 6.69 2.89
N THR A 406 -21.99 6.33 2.15
CA THR A 406 -21.38 7.24 1.16
C THR A 406 -20.84 6.49 -0.06
N ASP A 407 -20.70 7.23 -1.16
CA ASP A 407 -20.09 6.79 -2.42
C ASP A 407 -18.82 7.61 -2.74
N CYS A 408 -18.31 8.41 -1.81
CA CYS A 408 -17.18 9.29 -2.07
C CYS A 408 -16.16 9.32 -0.93
N PHE A 409 -14.92 9.55 -1.29
CA PHE A 409 -13.90 10.01 -0.35
C PHE A 409 -14.20 11.42 0.13
N CYS A 410 -13.84 11.72 1.36
CA CYS A 410 -13.91 13.08 1.87
C CYS A 410 -12.89 14.01 1.18
N PRO A 411 -13.02 15.34 1.30
CA PRO A 411 -12.08 16.28 0.68
C PRO A 411 -10.62 16.05 1.10
N VAL A 412 -10.36 15.63 2.33
CA VAL A 412 -9.01 15.37 2.84
C VAL A 412 -8.41 14.13 2.17
N CYS A 413 -9.13 13.02 2.18
CA CYS A 413 -8.68 11.79 1.51
C CYS A 413 -8.52 12.01 -0.01
N THR A 414 -9.43 12.77 -0.64
CA THR A 414 -9.35 13.12 -2.07
C THR A 414 -8.08 13.92 -2.37
N ASP A 415 -7.79 14.96 -1.59
CA ASP A 415 -6.59 15.78 -1.75
C ASP A 415 -5.30 14.96 -1.57
N ALA A 416 -5.26 14.11 -0.55
CA ALA A 416 -4.13 13.23 -0.28
C ALA A 416 -3.88 12.24 -1.45
N ILE A 417 -4.94 11.58 -1.96
CA ILE A 417 -4.84 10.67 -3.13
C ILE A 417 -4.32 11.42 -4.35
N VAL A 418 -4.87 12.59 -4.66
CA VAL A 418 -4.47 13.38 -5.84
C VAL A 418 -3.00 13.78 -5.75
N ARG A 419 -2.56 14.32 -4.62
CA ARG A 419 -1.16 14.72 -4.40
C ARG A 419 -0.19 13.54 -4.53
N TYR A 420 -0.57 12.40 -3.99
CA TYR A 420 0.30 11.22 -4.00
C TYR A 420 0.39 10.58 -5.39
N VAL A 421 -0.73 10.46 -6.13
CA VAL A 421 -0.72 10.01 -7.53
C VAL A 421 0.11 10.95 -8.40
N ASP A 422 -0.03 12.27 -8.23
CA ASP A 422 0.77 13.25 -8.99
C ASP A 422 2.27 13.20 -8.62
N TRP A 423 2.62 12.79 -7.41
CA TRP A 423 4.00 12.57 -7.00
C TRP A 423 4.60 11.31 -7.65
N LEU A 424 3.84 10.21 -7.72
CA LEU A 424 4.27 8.95 -8.35
C LEU A 424 4.49 9.10 -9.86
N CYS A 425 3.65 9.90 -10.53
CA CYS A 425 3.67 10.08 -11.98
C CYS A 425 4.64 11.19 -12.50
N ARG A 426 5.54 11.66 -11.63
CA ARG A 426 6.55 12.68 -12.00
C ARG A 426 7.65 12.16 -12.88
#